data_5d96ddbedf3337cc80c2a7360a2e133f
#
_entry.id   5d96ddbedf3337cc80c2a7360a2e133f
#
_cell.length_a   1.000
_cell.length_b   1.000
_cell.length_c   1.000
_cell.angle_alpha   90.00
_cell.angle_beta   90.00
_cell.angle_gamma   90.00
#
_symmetry.space_group_name_H-M   'P 1'
#
loop_
_entity.id
_entity.type
_entity.pdbx_description
1 polymer ?
#
loop_
_entity_poly.entity_id
_entity_poly.type
_entity_poly.pdbx_seq_one_letter_code
_entity_poly.pdbx_strand_id
1 'polypeptide(L)'
;MLKPLTREKTEQLIPLIATGQQYAYYWGKWSDVLNRVLISVVGIVVVLILDVLFGDGGEALILLLGGIISLYWLWCPVYQASRRNAANRRFKYAGFWRGKILDVFLTEELIGEEETVNQRGELVIVENRERWINLVLGDKTGFEVQVQAPLQRIYKRIKPGMIAELLVLSNELDLSQINKISDAYIPQLNLWVGQYPYIQRDVFIEVSRQLGGTIPQRKRPRRNPNIKRRDR
;
A
#
# COMPACT_ATOMS: atom_id res chain seq x y z
N MET A 1 13.16 -6.57 -17.12
CA MET A 1 13.08 -8.06 -17.21
C MET A 1 11.79 -8.51 -16.54
N LEU A 2 10.92 -9.16 -17.31
CA LEU A 2 9.63 -9.69 -16.84
C LEU A 2 9.68 -11.23 -16.84
N LYS A 3 9.26 -11.85 -15.73
CA LYS A 3 9.18 -13.32 -15.59
C LYS A 3 7.77 -13.69 -15.17
N PRO A 4 7.08 -14.58 -15.89
CA PRO A 4 5.77 -15.07 -15.49
C PRO A 4 5.86 -15.85 -14.18
N LEU A 5 4.84 -15.73 -13.35
CA LEU A 5 4.70 -16.44 -12.09
C LEU A 5 3.62 -17.53 -12.22
N THR A 6 3.78 -18.62 -11.48
CA THR A 6 2.74 -19.64 -11.37
C THR A 6 1.55 -19.10 -10.58
N ARG A 7 0.38 -19.68 -10.81
CA ARG A 7 -0.86 -19.33 -10.09
C ARG A 7 -0.69 -19.47 -8.58
N GLU A 8 -0.06 -20.55 -8.15
CA GLU A 8 0.22 -20.81 -6.73
C GLU A 8 1.07 -19.70 -6.10
N LYS A 9 2.15 -19.28 -6.77
CA LYS A 9 2.99 -18.15 -6.29
C LYS A 9 2.24 -16.84 -6.25
N THR A 10 1.37 -16.57 -7.20
CA THR A 10 0.51 -15.39 -7.23
C THR A 10 -0.45 -15.39 -6.04
N GLU A 11 -1.02 -16.54 -5.70
CA GLU A 11 -1.93 -16.67 -4.56
C GLU A 11 -1.24 -16.55 -3.20
N GLN A 12 0.02 -16.95 -3.11
CA GLN A 12 0.87 -16.69 -1.95
C GLN A 12 1.22 -15.20 -1.81
N LEU A 13 1.47 -14.52 -2.93
CA LEU A 13 1.80 -13.10 -2.95
C LEU A 13 0.60 -12.19 -2.64
N ILE A 14 -0.58 -12.54 -3.16
CA ILE A 14 -1.81 -11.77 -2.91
C ILE A 14 -2.65 -12.56 -1.91
N PRO A 15 -2.62 -12.20 -0.61
CA PRO A 15 -3.34 -12.92 0.43
C PRO A 15 -4.86 -12.83 0.22
N LEU A 16 -5.60 -13.85 0.65
CA LEU A 16 -7.06 -13.82 0.61
C LEU A 16 -7.61 -12.89 1.70
N ILE A 17 -7.04 -13.04 2.90
CA ILE A 17 -7.40 -12.24 4.08
C ILE A 17 -6.40 -11.08 4.22
N ALA A 18 -6.86 -9.97 4.75
CA ALA A 18 -6.03 -8.79 5.00
C ALA A 18 -4.77 -9.10 5.80
N THR A 19 -3.62 -8.58 5.34
CA THR A 19 -2.39 -8.55 6.13
C THR A 19 -2.44 -7.45 7.18
N GLY A 20 -1.57 -7.52 8.20
CA GLY A 20 -1.46 -6.46 9.20
C GLY A 20 -1.15 -5.07 8.60
N GLN A 21 -0.36 -5.01 7.51
CA GLN A 21 -0.05 -3.77 6.81
C GLN A 21 -1.27 -3.21 6.05
N GLN A 22 -2.06 -4.08 5.42
CA GLN A 22 -3.30 -3.72 4.75
C GLN A 22 -4.36 -3.26 5.76
N TYR A 23 -4.42 -3.93 6.91
CA TYR A 23 -5.27 -3.53 8.03
C TYR A 23 -4.88 -2.13 8.51
N ALA A 24 -3.59 -1.88 8.77
CA ALA A 24 -3.09 -0.58 9.22
C ALA A 24 -3.37 0.54 8.19
N TYR A 25 -3.29 0.23 6.89
CA TYR A 25 -3.65 1.18 5.84
C TYR A 25 -5.14 1.60 5.93
N TYR A 26 -6.05 0.63 6.06
CA TYR A 26 -7.48 0.90 6.17
C TYR A 26 -7.90 1.37 7.58
N TRP A 27 -7.06 1.21 8.59
CA TRP A 27 -7.30 1.84 9.89
C TRP A 27 -7.42 3.35 9.73
N GLY A 28 -6.59 3.94 8.89
CA GLY A 28 -6.69 5.32 8.47
C GLY A 28 -6.33 6.33 9.57
N LYS A 29 -6.88 7.53 9.42
CA LYS A 29 -6.76 8.61 10.41
C LYS A 29 -7.76 8.39 11.54
N TRP A 30 -7.56 9.10 12.65
CA TRP A 30 -8.45 9.00 13.81
C TRP A 30 -9.92 9.37 13.48
N SER A 31 -10.13 10.32 12.57
CA SER A 31 -11.45 10.67 12.03
C SER A 31 -12.18 9.48 11.39
N ASP A 32 -11.44 8.62 10.67
CA ASP A 32 -12.02 7.46 9.99
C ASP A 32 -12.45 6.40 11.01
N VAL A 33 -11.69 6.25 12.10
CA VAL A 33 -12.03 5.37 13.21
C VAL A 33 -13.30 5.86 13.91
N LEU A 34 -13.37 7.16 14.23
CA LEU A 34 -14.53 7.78 14.86
C LEU A 34 -15.80 7.62 14.02
N ASN A 35 -15.71 7.82 12.70
CA ASN A 35 -16.83 7.61 11.79
C ASN A 35 -17.33 6.16 11.82
N ARG A 36 -16.43 5.18 11.85
CA ARG A 36 -16.80 3.76 11.93
C ARG A 36 -17.42 3.41 13.28
N VAL A 37 -16.90 3.97 14.38
CA VAL A 37 -17.50 3.82 15.71
C VAL A 37 -18.90 4.43 15.74
N LEU A 38 -19.09 5.62 15.17
CA LEU A 38 -20.40 6.25 15.05
C LEU A 38 -21.39 5.37 14.29
N ILE A 39 -20.97 4.79 13.15
CA ILE A 39 -21.80 3.84 12.39
C ILE A 39 -22.17 2.62 13.26
N SER A 40 -21.23 2.09 14.03
CA SER A 40 -21.52 0.97 14.98
C SER A 40 -22.57 1.36 16.01
N VAL A 41 -22.45 2.54 16.61
CA VAL A 41 -23.40 3.04 17.62
C VAL A 41 -24.80 3.23 17.01
N VAL A 42 -24.88 3.91 15.87
CA VAL A 42 -26.16 4.10 15.15
C VAL A 42 -26.79 2.76 14.77
N GLY A 43 -25.97 1.81 14.31
CA GLY A 43 -26.45 0.46 13.97
C GLY A 43 -27.01 -0.29 15.17
N ILE A 44 -26.36 -0.19 16.35
CA ILE A 44 -26.88 -0.78 17.59
C ILE A 44 -28.25 -0.17 17.96
N VAL A 45 -28.39 1.15 17.86
CA VAL A 45 -29.67 1.84 18.14
C VAL A 45 -30.77 1.32 17.20
N VAL A 46 -30.46 1.17 15.93
CA VAL A 46 -31.42 0.60 14.95
C VAL A 46 -31.81 -0.83 15.33
N VAL A 47 -30.86 -1.67 15.71
CA VAL A 47 -31.13 -3.06 16.13
C VAL A 47 -32.03 -3.08 17.36
N LEU A 48 -31.80 -2.22 18.35
CA LEU A 48 -32.63 -2.12 19.55
C LEU A 48 -34.08 -1.64 19.23
N ILE A 49 -34.22 -0.70 18.29
CA ILE A 49 -35.54 -0.26 17.82
C ILE A 49 -36.28 -1.41 17.12
N LEU A 50 -35.59 -2.19 16.31
CA LEU A 50 -36.18 -3.35 15.63
C LEU A 50 -36.60 -4.44 16.62
N ASP A 51 -35.82 -4.65 17.67
CA ASP A 51 -36.16 -5.56 18.78
C ASP A 51 -37.48 -5.20 19.43
N VAL A 52 -37.64 -3.92 19.79
CA VAL A 52 -38.88 -3.41 20.39
C VAL A 52 -40.07 -3.49 19.43
N LEU A 53 -39.87 -3.31 18.11
CA LEU A 53 -40.96 -3.29 17.12
C LEU A 53 -41.44 -4.69 16.72
N PHE A 54 -40.52 -5.67 16.65
CA PHE A 54 -40.84 -6.99 16.10
C PHE A 54 -41.08 -8.07 17.16
N GLY A 55 -40.81 -7.76 18.47
CA GLY A 55 -41.20 -8.62 19.61
C GLY A 55 -40.60 -10.02 19.63
N ASP A 56 -41.15 -10.92 20.45
CA ASP A 56 -40.60 -12.12 21.02
C ASP A 56 -40.20 -13.30 20.11
N GLY A 57 -39.83 -13.09 18.86
CA GLY A 57 -39.51 -14.22 17.97
C GLY A 57 -38.08 -14.25 17.41
N GLY A 58 -37.27 -13.25 17.67
CA GLY A 58 -35.99 -13.05 16.97
C GLY A 58 -34.76 -12.78 17.82
N GLU A 59 -34.81 -13.03 19.13
CA GLU A 59 -33.75 -12.65 20.09
C GLU A 59 -32.34 -13.11 19.67
N ALA A 60 -32.19 -14.36 19.26
CA ALA A 60 -30.89 -14.90 18.81
C ALA A 60 -30.35 -14.21 17.55
N LEU A 61 -31.22 -13.87 16.61
CA LEU A 61 -30.87 -13.16 15.38
C LEU A 61 -30.50 -11.71 15.68
N ILE A 62 -31.23 -11.04 16.54
CA ILE A 62 -30.99 -9.67 17.00
C ILE A 62 -29.67 -9.57 17.75
N LEU A 63 -29.38 -10.51 18.65
CA LEU A 63 -28.08 -10.62 19.33
C LEU A 63 -26.94 -10.83 18.36
N LEU A 64 -27.10 -11.70 17.36
CA LEU A 64 -26.08 -11.94 16.33
C LEU A 64 -25.83 -10.67 15.50
N LEU A 65 -26.89 -10.02 15.00
CA LEU A 65 -26.77 -8.80 14.23
C LEU A 65 -26.19 -7.65 15.05
N GLY A 66 -26.63 -7.49 16.30
CA GLY A 66 -26.08 -6.52 17.24
C GLY A 66 -24.58 -6.73 17.48
N GLY A 67 -24.16 -7.99 17.65
CA GLY A 67 -22.74 -8.35 17.80
C GLY A 67 -21.91 -8.00 16.56
N ILE A 68 -22.39 -8.32 15.36
CA ILE A 68 -21.71 -7.98 14.11
C ILE A 68 -21.59 -6.46 13.92
N ILE A 69 -22.68 -5.74 14.16
CA ILE A 69 -22.75 -4.28 13.97
C ILE A 69 -21.90 -3.55 15.02
N SER A 70 -21.93 -3.98 16.28
CA SER A 70 -21.13 -3.37 17.35
C SER A 70 -19.63 -3.44 17.08
N LEU A 71 -19.17 -4.50 16.42
CA LEU A 71 -17.78 -4.72 16.03
C LEU A 71 -17.43 -4.19 14.63
N TYR A 72 -18.34 -3.48 13.94
CA TYR A 72 -18.11 -2.97 12.58
C TYR A 72 -16.83 -2.15 12.47
N TRP A 73 -16.55 -1.28 13.43
CA TRP A 73 -15.34 -0.44 13.44
C TRP A 73 -14.03 -1.26 13.44
N LEU A 74 -14.08 -2.49 13.95
CA LEU A 74 -12.93 -3.38 14.05
C LEU A 74 -12.75 -4.23 12.79
N TRP A 75 -13.83 -4.85 12.26
CA TRP A 75 -13.71 -5.78 11.16
C TRP A 75 -13.82 -5.11 9.77
N CYS A 76 -14.38 -3.89 9.69
CA CYS A 76 -14.51 -3.16 8.43
C CYS A 76 -13.18 -3.00 7.66
N PRO A 77 -12.03 -2.64 8.28
CA PRO A 77 -10.74 -2.58 7.60
C PRO A 77 -10.31 -3.93 7.00
N VAL A 78 -10.55 -5.03 7.72
CA VAL A 78 -10.25 -6.39 7.24
C VAL A 78 -11.10 -6.72 6.02
N TYR A 79 -12.39 -6.41 6.06
CA TYR A 79 -13.31 -6.63 4.95
C TYR A 79 -12.90 -5.85 3.70
N GLN A 80 -12.61 -4.55 3.84
CA GLN A 80 -12.20 -3.70 2.72
C GLN A 80 -10.91 -4.20 2.07
N ALA A 81 -9.91 -4.55 2.87
CA ALA A 81 -8.65 -5.09 2.38
C ALA A 81 -8.85 -6.45 1.69
N SER A 82 -9.61 -7.36 2.31
CA SER A 82 -9.89 -8.69 1.74
C SER A 82 -10.66 -8.59 0.42
N ARG A 83 -11.64 -7.69 0.33
CA ARG A 83 -12.37 -7.41 -0.91
C ARG A 83 -11.44 -6.92 -2.02
N ARG A 84 -10.48 -6.02 -1.69
CA ARG A 84 -9.47 -5.52 -2.64
C ARG A 84 -8.52 -6.64 -3.08
N ASN A 85 -8.10 -7.49 -2.15
CA ASN A 85 -7.28 -8.67 -2.44
C ASN A 85 -8.02 -9.64 -3.37
N ALA A 86 -9.30 -9.93 -3.10
CA ALA A 86 -10.13 -10.78 -3.95
C ALA A 86 -10.25 -10.22 -5.37
N ALA A 87 -10.40 -8.90 -5.53
CA ALA A 87 -10.41 -8.25 -6.83
C ALA A 87 -9.08 -8.42 -7.57
N ASN A 88 -7.95 -8.33 -6.88
CA ASN A 88 -6.62 -8.52 -7.47
C ASN A 88 -6.37 -10.00 -7.85
N ARG A 89 -6.93 -10.95 -7.12
CA ARG A 89 -6.83 -12.40 -7.43
C ARG A 89 -7.64 -12.82 -8.65
N ARG A 90 -8.52 -11.97 -9.17
CA ARG A 90 -9.30 -12.24 -10.40
C ARG A 90 -8.43 -12.17 -11.66
N PHE A 91 -7.30 -11.48 -11.63
CA PHE A 91 -6.36 -11.50 -12.75
C PHE A 91 -5.83 -12.91 -12.97
N LYS A 92 -5.82 -13.34 -14.24
CA LYS A 92 -5.47 -14.72 -14.62
C LYS A 92 -3.98 -14.99 -14.52
N TYR A 93 -3.17 -13.99 -14.85
CA TYR A 93 -1.72 -14.10 -14.96
C TYR A 93 -1.03 -13.01 -14.13
N ALA A 94 0.13 -13.37 -13.62
CA ALA A 94 0.99 -12.45 -12.89
C ALA A 94 2.44 -12.64 -13.32
N GLY A 95 3.21 -11.56 -13.23
CA GLY A 95 4.63 -11.58 -13.53
C GLY A 95 5.44 -10.81 -12.50
N PHE A 96 6.62 -11.33 -12.21
CA PHE A 96 7.65 -10.60 -11.48
C PHE A 96 8.41 -9.72 -12.47
N TRP A 97 8.32 -8.41 -12.30
CA TRP A 97 9.04 -7.44 -13.09
C TRP A 97 10.20 -6.85 -12.31
N ARG A 98 11.36 -6.73 -12.95
CA ARG A 98 12.55 -6.08 -12.43
C ARG A 98 13.14 -5.14 -13.47
N GLY A 99 13.29 -3.89 -13.09
CA GLY A 99 13.86 -2.83 -13.91
C GLY A 99 14.70 -1.87 -13.10
N LYS A 100 14.84 -0.66 -13.60
CA LYS A 100 15.55 0.45 -12.95
C LYS A 100 14.62 1.62 -12.74
N ILE A 101 14.93 2.41 -11.74
CA ILE A 101 14.34 3.72 -11.55
C ILE A 101 14.99 4.63 -12.61
N LEU A 102 14.17 5.15 -13.53
CA LEU A 102 14.60 6.07 -14.57
C LEU A 102 14.64 7.49 -14.03
N ASP A 103 13.57 7.90 -13.34
CA ASP A 103 13.45 9.23 -12.77
C ASP A 103 12.73 9.22 -11.42
N VAL A 104 12.97 10.26 -10.63
CA VAL A 104 12.35 10.48 -9.30
C VAL A 104 12.02 11.95 -9.17
N PHE A 105 10.74 12.26 -9.09
CA PHE A 105 10.28 13.64 -8.91
C PHE A 105 9.18 13.75 -7.86
N LEU A 106 8.97 14.97 -7.37
CA LEU A 106 7.96 15.27 -6.37
C LEU A 106 6.82 16.04 -7.02
N THR A 107 5.60 15.71 -6.61
CA THR A 107 4.39 16.47 -6.94
C THR A 107 3.69 16.90 -5.66
N GLU A 108 2.95 17.98 -5.73
CA GLU A 108 2.07 18.44 -4.66
C GLU A 108 0.64 18.28 -5.16
N GLU A 109 -0.17 17.54 -4.41
CA GLU A 109 -1.60 17.38 -4.68
C GLU A 109 -2.42 18.14 -3.64
N LEU A 110 -3.42 18.87 -4.10
CA LEU A 110 -4.39 19.53 -3.24
C LEU A 110 -5.34 18.47 -2.67
N ILE A 111 -5.32 18.26 -1.34
CA ILE A 111 -6.17 17.25 -0.69
C ILE A 111 -7.49 17.85 -0.23
N GLY A 112 -7.50 19.13 0.11
CA GLY A 112 -8.67 19.81 0.60
C GLY A 112 -8.42 21.30 0.81
N GLU A 113 -9.51 22.05 0.81
CA GLU A 113 -9.54 23.45 1.16
C GLU A 113 -10.28 23.58 2.49
N GLU A 114 -9.66 24.23 3.46
CA GLU A 114 -10.29 24.53 4.75
C GLU A 114 -10.48 26.04 4.87
N GLU A 115 -11.73 26.46 5.07
CA GLU A 115 -12.02 27.84 5.42
C GLU A 115 -11.66 28.07 6.88
N THR A 116 -10.73 28.97 7.14
CA THR A 116 -10.33 29.34 8.49
C THR A 116 -10.35 30.87 8.62
N VAL A 117 -10.46 31.35 9.86
CA VAL A 117 -10.46 32.78 10.14
C VAL A 117 -9.05 33.17 10.60
N ASN A 118 -8.45 34.18 9.93
CA ASN A 118 -7.15 34.70 10.32
C ASN A 118 -7.24 35.55 11.59
N GLN A 119 -6.08 35.96 12.12
CA GLN A 119 -6.02 36.82 13.33
C GLN A 119 -6.72 38.17 13.18
N ARG A 120 -7.10 38.58 11.96
CA ARG A 120 -7.83 39.84 11.68
C ARG A 120 -9.34 39.62 11.50
N GLY A 121 -9.84 38.38 11.68
CA GLY A 121 -11.26 38.07 11.50
C GLY A 121 -11.69 37.87 10.03
N GLU A 122 -10.75 37.78 9.09
CA GLU A 122 -11.05 37.59 7.67
C GLU A 122 -11.07 36.09 7.36
N LEU A 123 -12.02 35.64 6.55
CA LEU A 123 -12.07 34.28 6.01
C LEU A 123 -10.89 34.06 5.03
N VAL A 124 -10.06 33.08 5.32
CA VAL A 124 -8.93 32.68 4.50
C VAL A 124 -9.09 31.21 4.13
N ILE A 125 -8.96 30.91 2.86
CA ILE A 125 -8.92 29.53 2.37
C ILE A 125 -7.50 29.00 2.55
N VAL A 126 -7.33 27.99 3.40
CA VAL A 126 -6.06 27.29 3.59
C VAL A 126 -6.09 26.04 2.73
N GLU A 127 -5.25 26.03 1.69
CA GLU A 127 -5.06 24.84 0.85
C GLU A 127 -4.20 23.81 1.60
N ASN A 128 -4.76 22.65 1.85
CA ASN A 128 -4.01 21.51 2.40
C ASN A 128 -3.40 20.71 1.26
N ARG A 129 -2.07 20.82 1.06
CA ARG A 129 -1.33 20.15 0.00
C ARG A 129 -0.49 19.01 0.56
N GLU A 130 -0.64 17.82 -0.02
CA GLU A 130 0.21 16.66 0.29
C GLU A 130 1.28 16.49 -0.78
N ARG A 131 2.49 16.18 -0.31
CA ARG A 131 3.62 15.91 -1.20
C ARG A 131 3.68 14.43 -1.54
N TRP A 132 3.84 14.17 -2.81
CA TRP A 132 3.95 12.83 -3.35
C TRP A 132 5.30 12.62 -4.02
N ILE A 133 5.86 11.42 -3.85
CA ILE A 133 7.00 10.98 -4.63
C ILE A 133 6.50 10.15 -5.80
N ASN A 134 7.03 10.43 -6.98
CA ASN A 134 6.77 9.70 -8.20
C ASN A 134 8.06 9.01 -8.64
N LEU A 135 7.99 7.71 -8.89
CA LEU A 135 9.07 6.91 -9.42
C LEU A 135 8.69 6.48 -10.84
N VAL A 136 9.48 6.87 -11.82
CA VAL A 136 9.38 6.33 -13.17
C VAL A 136 10.27 5.10 -13.23
N LEU A 137 9.67 3.96 -13.44
CA LEU A 137 10.33 2.66 -13.50
C LEU A 137 10.34 2.16 -14.94
N GLY A 138 11.49 1.67 -15.41
CA GLY A 138 11.57 1.15 -16.76
C GLY A 138 12.63 0.08 -16.92
N ASP A 139 12.59 -0.59 -18.08
CA ASP A 139 13.58 -1.58 -18.45
C ASP A 139 14.02 -1.43 -19.91
N LYS A 140 14.95 -2.29 -20.33
CA LYS A 140 15.51 -2.24 -21.70
C LYS A 140 14.52 -2.71 -22.78
N THR A 141 13.39 -3.29 -22.39
CA THR A 141 12.36 -3.79 -23.32
C THR A 141 11.37 -2.70 -23.73
N GLY A 142 11.51 -1.49 -23.18
CA GLY A 142 10.59 -0.37 -23.42
C GLY A 142 9.38 -0.35 -22.48
N PHE A 143 9.31 -1.25 -21.51
CA PHE A 143 8.29 -1.16 -20.46
C PHE A 143 8.61 0.01 -19.54
N GLU A 144 7.62 0.89 -19.36
CA GLU A 144 7.70 2.05 -18.48
C GLU A 144 6.42 2.15 -17.65
N VAL A 145 6.57 2.43 -16.36
CA VAL A 145 5.45 2.59 -15.43
C VAL A 145 5.79 3.57 -14.33
N GLN A 146 4.79 4.33 -13.91
CA GLN A 146 4.92 5.27 -12.80
C GLN A 146 4.30 4.69 -11.53
N VAL A 147 5.06 4.76 -10.43
CA VAL A 147 4.61 4.41 -9.08
C VAL A 147 4.63 5.65 -8.21
N GLN A 148 3.52 5.92 -7.56
CA GLN A 148 3.31 7.09 -6.72
C GLN A 148 3.07 6.69 -5.27
N ALA A 149 3.60 7.49 -4.33
CA ALA A 149 3.38 7.30 -2.89
C ALA A 149 3.42 8.62 -2.13
N PRO A 150 2.71 8.74 -0.99
CA PRO A 150 2.86 9.88 -0.09
C PRO A 150 4.33 10.03 0.36
N LEU A 151 4.85 11.26 0.34
CA LEU A 151 6.27 11.51 0.62
C LEU A 151 6.63 11.18 2.06
N GLN A 152 7.58 10.26 2.23
CA GLN A 152 8.18 9.92 3.51
C GLN A 152 9.66 10.32 3.56
N ARG A 153 10.17 10.64 4.75
CA ARG A 153 11.58 11.05 4.94
C ARG A 153 12.58 10.01 4.42
N ILE A 154 12.23 8.72 4.51
CA ILE A 154 13.10 7.62 4.07
C ILE A 154 13.29 7.59 2.56
N TYR A 155 12.34 8.11 1.78
CA TYR A 155 12.38 8.13 0.31
C TYR A 155 13.46 9.06 -0.27
N LYS A 156 13.99 10.00 0.52
CA LYS A 156 15.14 10.85 0.11
C LYS A 156 16.39 10.04 -0.27
N ARG A 157 16.45 8.76 0.10
CA ARG A 157 17.56 7.85 -0.22
C ARG A 157 17.44 7.22 -1.60
N ILE A 158 16.27 7.31 -2.23
CA ILE A 158 16.00 6.76 -3.55
C ILE A 158 16.70 7.63 -4.59
N LYS A 159 17.36 6.97 -5.54
CA LYS A 159 18.09 7.65 -6.64
C LYS A 159 17.81 6.96 -7.96
N PRO A 160 17.79 7.70 -9.08
CA PRO A 160 17.78 7.10 -10.42
C PRO A 160 18.91 6.07 -10.59
N GLY A 161 18.66 5.03 -11.36
CA GLY A 161 19.58 3.91 -11.59
C GLY A 161 19.50 2.78 -10.57
N MET A 162 18.80 2.95 -9.44
CA MET A 162 18.54 1.86 -8.49
C MET A 162 17.61 0.82 -9.12
N ILE A 163 17.70 -0.42 -8.64
CA ILE A 163 16.82 -1.51 -9.06
C ILE A 163 15.48 -1.34 -8.36
N ALA A 164 14.41 -1.51 -9.13
CA ALA A 164 13.06 -1.62 -8.63
C ALA A 164 12.42 -2.92 -9.11
N GLU A 165 11.63 -3.52 -8.25
CA GLU A 165 10.93 -4.77 -8.49
C GLU A 165 9.46 -4.61 -8.11
N LEU A 166 8.56 -5.19 -8.89
CA LEU A 166 7.12 -5.15 -8.63
C LEU A 166 6.42 -6.38 -9.20
N LEU A 167 5.22 -6.62 -8.71
CA LEU A 167 4.31 -7.59 -9.28
C LEU A 167 3.44 -6.90 -10.33
N VAL A 168 3.37 -7.47 -11.52
CA VAL A 168 2.44 -7.06 -12.57
C VAL A 168 1.31 -8.09 -12.68
N LEU A 169 0.10 -7.59 -12.92
CA LEU A 169 -1.10 -8.42 -13.06
C LEU A 169 -1.69 -8.18 -14.46
N SER A 170 -2.04 -9.26 -15.13
CA SER A 170 -2.60 -9.24 -16.48
C SER A 170 -3.70 -10.29 -16.64
N ASN A 171 -4.56 -10.07 -17.63
CA ASN A 171 -5.48 -11.09 -18.11
C ASN A 171 -4.96 -11.86 -19.32
N GLU A 172 -3.79 -11.47 -19.84
CA GLU A 172 -3.14 -12.08 -21.00
C GLU A 172 -1.94 -12.94 -20.58
N LEU A 173 -1.79 -14.09 -21.23
CA LEU A 173 -0.78 -15.09 -20.90
C LEU A 173 0.66 -14.57 -21.12
N ASP A 174 0.86 -13.77 -22.15
CA ASP A 174 2.15 -13.21 -22.55
C ASP A 174 2.53 -11.94 -21.75
N LEU A 175 1.63 -11.46 -20.86
CA LEU A 175 1.80 -10.23 -20.08
C LEU A 175 2.00 -8.98 -20.96
N SER A 176 1.52 -9.01 -22.21
CA SER A 176 1.64 -7.89 -23.16
C SER A 176 0.85 -6.67 -22.69
N GLN A 177 -0.32 -6.90 -22.11
CA GLN A 177 -1.15 -5.86 -21.53
C GLN A 177 -1.13 -5.95 -20.00
N ILE A 178 -0.49 -4.98 -19.36
CA ILE A 178 -0.47 -4.89 -17.90
C ILE A 178 -1.69 -4.11 -17.42
N ASN A 179 -2.57 -4.80 -16.69
CA ASN A 179 -3.78 -4.19 -16.15
C ASN A 179 -3.55 -3.54 -14.79
N LYS A 180 -2.61 -4.07 -14.00
CA LYS A 180 -2.32 -3.56 -12.66
C LYS A 180 -0.89 -3.86 -12.22
N ILE A 181 -0.36 -2.98 -11.39
CA ILE A 181 0.93 -3.13 -10.73
C ILE A 181 0.76 -3.10 -9.21
N SER A 182 1.69 -3.73 -8.50
CA SER A 182 1.80 -3.62 -7.04
C SER A 182 2.61 -2.41 -6.63
N ASP A 183 2.78 -2.23 -5.30
CA ASP A 183 3.83 -1.40 -4.73
C ASP A 183 5.21 -1.88 -5.21
N ALA A 184 6.14 -0.93 -5.40
CA ALA A 184 7.50 -1.21 -5.86
C ALA A 184 8.44 -1.50 -4.69
N TYR A 185 9.23 -2.54 -4.80
CA TYR A 185 10.29 -2.88 -3.87
C TYR A 185 11.65 -2.45 -4.40
N ILE A 186 12.44 -1.79 -3.57
CA ILE A 186 13.81 -1.34 -3.88
C ILE A 186 14.79 -2.17 -3.05
N PRO A 187 15.39 -3.25 -3.62
CA PRO A 187 16.19 -4.21 -2.85
C PRO A 187 17.42 -3.59 -2.16
N GLN A 188 18.06 -2.59 -2.80
CA GLN A 188 19.26 -1.94 -2.26
C GLN A 188 19.01 -1.19 -0.95
N LEU A 189 17.78 -0.74 -0.72
CA LEU A 189 17.38 0.02 0.46
C LEU A 189 16.48 -0.79 1.39
N ASN A 190 16.04 -1.98 0.96
CA ASN A 190 14.98 -2.76 1.59
C ASN A 190 13.73 -1.90 1.84
N LEU A 191 13.26 -1.20 0.80
CA LEU A 191 12.26 -0.17 0.90
C LEU A 191 11.11 -0.43 -0.07
N TRP A 192 9.89 -0.17 0.40
CA TRP A 192 8.67 -0.28 -0.38
C TRP A 192 8.13 1.11 -0.71
N VAL A 193 7.70 1.31 -1.95
CA VAL A 193 7.10 2.56 -2.44
C VAL A 193 5.79 2.23 -3.13
N GLY A 194 4.71 2.83 -2.65
CA GLY A 194 3.37 2.65 -3.20
C GLY A 194 2.32 3.24 -2.26
N GLN A 195 1.14 3.49 -2.79
CA GLN A 195 0.00 4.00 -2.03
C GLN A 195 -0.59 2.94 -1.10
N TYR A 196 -0.58 1.68 -1.55
CA TYR A 196 -1.24 0.58 -0.87
C TYR A 196 -0.34 -0.66 -0.85
N PRO A 197 -0.24 -1.40 0.26
CA PRO A 197 0.53 -2.63 0.35
C PRO A 197 -0.25 -3.80 -0.30
N TYR A 198 -0.10 -3.95 -1.63
CA TYR A 198 -0.86 -4.92 -2.42
C TYR A 198 -0.51 -6.37 -2.11
N ILE A 199 0.74 -6.63 -1.72
CA ILE A 199 1.30 -7.97 -1.68
C ILE A 199 1.88 -8.29 -0.30
N GLN A 200 2.01 -9.58 -0.02
CA GLN A 200 2.69 -10.07 1.16
C GLN A 200 4.19 -9.87 0.99
N ARG A 201 4.75 -8.90 1.72
CA ARG A 201 6.13 -8.41 1.54
C ARG A 201 7.17 -9.47 1.77
N ASP A 202 7.00 -10.32 2.79
CA ASP A 202 7.97 -11.37 3.13
C ASP A 202 8.06 -12.41 2.00
N VAL A 203 6.93 -12.84 1.46
CA VAL A 203 6.87 -13.76 0.31
C VAL A 203 7.49 -13.12 -0.94
N PHE A 204 7.22 -11.83 -1.17
CA PHE A 204 7.80 -11.13 -2.33
C PHE A 204 9.31 -11.00 -2.23
N ILE A 205 9.86 -10.73 -1.03
CA ILE A 205 11.31 -10.68 -0.82
C ILE A 205 11.96 -12.03 -1.12
N GLU A 206 11.29 -13.13 -0.78
CA GLU A 206 11.76 -14.48 -1.13
C GLU A 206 11.76 -14.69 -2.66
N VAL A 207 10.68 -14.33 -3.34
CA VAL A 207 10.59 -14.36 -4.82
C VAL A 207 11.66 -13.46 -5.44
N SER A 208 11.90 -12.28 -4.90
CA SER A 208 12.96 -11.37 -5.33
C SER A 208 14.35 -12.02 -5.23
N ARG A 209 14.64 -12.73 -4.15
CA ARG A 209 15.91 -13.45 -3.98
C ARG A 209 16.07 -14.59 -4.99
N GLN A 210 15.00 -15.33 -5.28
CA GLN A 210 15.01 -16.46 -6.20
C GLN A 210 15.11 -16.01 -7.67
N LEU A 211 14.35 -15.00 -8.06
CA LEU A 211 14.21 -14.56 -9.44
C LEU A 211 15.06 -13.34 -9.81
N GLY A 212 15.35 -12.52 -8.83
CA GLY A 212 16.01 -11.22 -9.01
C GLY A 212 17.51 -11.30 -9.29
N GLY A 213 18.18 -12.45 -9.06
CA GLY A 213 19.62 -12.59 -9.19
C GLY A 213 20.41 -11.78 -8.16
N THR A 214 21.74 -11.89 -8.20
CA THR A 214 22.63 -11.24 -7.24
C THR A 214 22.52 -9.71 -7.31
N ILE A 215 22.15 -9.07 -6.20
CA ILE A 215 22.19 -7.62 -6.08
C ILE A 215 23.67 -7.19 -6.06
N PRO A 216 24.12 -6.28 -6.93
CA PRO A 216 25.47 -5.76 -6.85
C PRO A 216 25.67 -5.11 -5.48
N GLN A 217 26.33 -5.80 -4.56
CA GLN A 217 26.70 -5.19 -3.28
C GLN A 217 27.64 -4.02 -3.59
N ARG A 218 27.22 -2.82 -3.22
CA ARG A 218 28.08 -1.64 -3.23
C ARG A 218 29.26 -1.96 -2.31
N LYS A 219 30.45 -2.30 -2.90
CA LYS A 219 31.67 -2.51 -2.13
C LYS A 219 31.82 -1.34 -1.18
N ARG A 220 31.72 -1.61 0.12
CA ARG A 220 32.08 -0.61 1.13
C ARG A 220 33.50 -0.15 0.78
N PRO A 221 33.78 1.17 0.66
CA PRO A 221 35.12 1.62 0.41
C PRO A 221 36.00 1.02 1.53
N ARG A 222 37.01 0.24 1.14
CA ARG A 222 38.02 -0.27 2.09
C ARG A 222 38.58 0.92 2.82
N ARG A 223 38.30 1.02 4.10
CA ARG A 223 38.88 1.99 4.99
C ARG A 223 40.40 1.73 4.94
N ASN A 224 41.12 2.63 4.30
CA ASN A 224 42.59 2.52 4.15
C ASN A 224 43.21 2.61 5.56
N PRO A 225 43.88 1.56 6.09
CA PRO A 225 44.39 1.57 7.46
C PRO A 225 45.61 2.45 7.65
N ASN A 226 46.09 3.15 6.60
CA ASN A 226 47.38 3.89 6.61
C ASN A 226 47.24 5.41 6.73
N ILE A 227 46.20 5.94 7.37
CA ILE A 227 46.28 7.33 7.84
C ILE A 227 46.88 7.30 9.24
N LYS A 228 48.22 7.23 9.31
CA LYS A 228 48.97 7.57 10.52
C LYS A 228 48.64 9.02 10.90
N ARG A 229 48.06 9.20 12.08
CA ARG A 229 48.03 10.49 12.78
C ARG A 229 49.45 11.06 12.76
N ARG A 230 49.68 12.16 12.05
CA ARG A 230 50.77 13.06 12.31
C ARG A 230 50.26 14.01 13.39
N ASP A 231 50.62 13.70 14.63
CA ASP A 231 50.61 14.66 15.72
C ASP A 231 51.67 15.71 15.44
N ARG A 232 51.25 16.95 15.41
CA ARG A 232 52.04 18.11 15.86
C ARG A 232 51.09 19.19 16.33
#